data_388bffe1754358be214929df77f44cfd
#
_entry.id   388bffe1754358be214929df77f44cfd
#
_cell.length_a   1.000
_cell.length_b   1.000
_cell.length_c   1.000
_cell.angle_alpha   90.00
_cell.angle_beta   90.00
_cell.angle_gamma   90.00
#
_symmetry.space_group_name_H-M   'P 1'
#
loop_
_entity.id
_entity.type
_entity.pdbx_description
1 polymer ?
#
loop_
_entity_poly.entity_id
_entity_poly.type
_entity_poly.pdbx_seq_one_letter_code
_entity_poly.pdbx_strand_id
1 'polypeptide(L)'
;GVPGEDAVGVETGVDFLRRVNLNEEGVKLSGKTVVIGGGNVAVDVARTALRTGSSDVSMFCLESRDIMPAADDEVAEAEEEGIGVNNSWGPKEILTENGKVTAVVFKKCISVLDENKRFSPKYDEEELLTVPCDQVLLSIGQSIKWGALLEGTRVEFNPNGTLKADPVTYQTAEPDIFTGGDNYTGPRFAIDAIAAGKEGCVSIHRFVHEGQSLTLGRNRRQFIELDKDNIKV
;
A
#
# COMPACT_ATOMS: atom_id res chain seq x y z
N GLY A 1 5.59 12.41 -6.30
CA GLY A 1 4.73 12.77 -7.39
C GLY A 1 5.32 12.36 -8.73
N VAL A 2 4.45 12.05 -9.67
CA VAL A 2 4.80 11.76 -11.06
C VAL A 2 4.39 13.00 -11.88
N PRO A 3 5.26 13.59 -12.70
CA PRO A 3 4.86 14.71 -13.55
C PRO A 3 3.60 14.38 -14.36
N GLY A 4 2.58 15.26 -14.32
CA GLY A 4 1.29 15.06 -14.98
C GLY A 4 0.23 14.35 -14.11
N GLU A 5 0.49 14.04 -12.84
CA GLU A 5 -0.45 13.33 -11.95
C GLU A 5 -1.74 14.12 -11.63
N ASP A 6 -1.73 15.44 -11.85
CA ASP A 6 -2.92 16.29 -11.65
C ASP A 6 -3.85 16.34 -12.86
N ALA A 7 -3.56 15.59 -13.93
CA ALA A 7 -4.33 15.62 -15.16
C ALA A 7 -5.70 14.91 -15.01
N VAL A 8 -6.66 15.33 -15.82
CA VAL A 8 -7.96 14.64 -15.93
C VAL A 8 -7.73 13.21 -16.44
N GLY A 9 -8.28 12.22 -15.76
CA GLY A 9 -8.08 10.80 -16.03
C GLY A 9 -6.97 10.17 -15.18
N VAL A 10 -6.39 10.95 -14.25
CA VAL A 10 -5.44 10.42 -13.26
C VAL A 10 -6.06 10.54 -11.87
N GLU A 11 -6.03 9.46 -11.11
CA GLU A 11 -6.46 9.45 -9.70
C GLU A 11 -5.69 8.42 -8.88
N THR A 12 -5.78 8.51 -7.55
CA THR A 12 -5.20 7.49 -6.68
C THR A 12 -6.06 6.22 -6.71
N GLY A 13 -5.43 5.05 -6.68
CA GLY A 13 -6.14 3.77 -6.66
C GLY A 13 -7.09 3.63 -5.48
N VAL A 14 -6.73 4.20 -4.34
CA VAL A 14 -7.57 4.17 -3.12
C VAL A 14 -8.84 5.02 -3.29
N ASP A 15 -8.73 6.21 -3.87
CA ASP A 15 -9.90 7.06 -4.13
C ASP A 15 -10.82 6.40 -5.16
N PHE A 16 -10.25 5.78 -6.20
CA PHE A 16 -11.01 4.99 -7.16
C PHE A 16 -11.77 3.83 -6.48
N LEU A 17 -11.09 3.00 -5.71
CA LEU A 17 -11.71 1.89 -4.97
C LEU A 17 -12.80 2.39 -4.01
N ARG A 18 -12.55 3.51 -3.32
CA ARG A 18 -13.53 4.12 -2.43
C ARG A 18 -14.79 4.51 -3.18
N ARG A 19 -14.68 5.20 -4.31
CA ARG A 19 -15.84 5.60 -5.13
C ARG A 19 -16.63 4.38 -5.61
N VAL A 20 -15.95 3.33 -6.07
CA VAL A 20 -16.61 2.08 -6.49
C VAL A 20 -17.33 1.41 -5.33
N ASN A 21 -16.66 1.26 -4.18
CA ASN A 21 -17.22 0.58 -3.01
C ASN A 21 -18.37 1.33 -2.35
N LEU A 22 -18.36 2.66 -2.40
CA LEU A 22 -19.47 3.49 -1.93
C LEU A 22 -20.61 3.56 -2.94
N ASN A 23 -20.49 2.86 -4.07
CA ASN A 23 -21.47 2.82 -5.15
C ASN A 23 -21.86 4.24 -5.62
N GLU A 24 -20.85 5.13 -5.72
CA GLU A 24 -21.06 6.47 -6.27
C GLU A 24 -21.57 6.36 -7.70
N GLU A 25 -22.64 7.08 -8.01
CA GLU A 25 -23.30 7.01 -9.31
C GLU A 25 -22.29 7.26 -10.46
N GLY A 26 -22.27 6.35 -11.42
CA GLY A 26 -21.53 6.55 -12.66
C GLY A 26 -20.04 6.23 -12.65
N VAL A 27 -19.53 5.50 -11.65
CA VAL A 27 -18.15 4.98 -11.72
C VAL A 27 -18.06 3.93 -12.83
N LYS A 28 -17.88 4.40 -14.04
CA LYS A 28 -17.58 3.55 -15.21
C LYS A 28 -16.32 4.06 -15.85
N LEU A 29 -15.35 3.17 -15.98
CA LEU A 29 -14.19 3.43 -16.80
C LEU A 29 -14.48 3.06 -18.25
N SER A 30 -13.69 3.62 -19.16
CA SER A 30 -13.75 3.30 -20.58
C SER A 30 -12.37 3.45 -21.19
N GLY A 31 -12.11 2.72 -22.24
CA GLY A 31 -10.79 2.74 -22.89
C GLY A 31 -9.74 1.98 -22.07
N LYS A 32 -8.48 2.38 -22.23
CA LYS A 32 -7.33 1.72 -21.64
C LYS A 32 -6.95 2.33 -20.29
N THR A 33 -6.74 1.49 -19.31
CA THR A 33 -6.31 1.90 -17.97
C THR A 33 -4.91 1.37 -17.65
N VAL A 34 -4.05 2.26 -17.20
CA VAL A 34 -2.73 1.93 -16.66
C VAL A 34 -2.79 2.04 -15.14
N VAL A 35 -2.40 0.97 -14.44
CA VAL A 35 -2.26 0.95 -12.98
C VAL A 35 -0.77 0.97 -12.64
N ILE A 36 -0.35 1.91 -11.80
CA ILE A 36 1.05 2.05 -11.39
C ILE A 36 1.19 1.61 -9.94
N GLY A 37 1.85 0.48 -9.71
CA GLY A 37 2.10 -0.12 -8.40
C GLY A 37 2.23 -1.63 -8.46
N GLY A 38 2.90 -2.23 -7.47
CA GLY A 38 3.20 -3.67 -7.40
C GLY A 38 2.70 -4.38 -6.14
N GLY A 39 1.91 -3.73 -5.28
CA GLY A 39 1.31 -4.33 -4.09
C GLY A 39 -0.11 -4.83 -4.32
N ASN A 40 -0.68 -5.56 -3.33
CA ASN A 40 -2.05 -6.11 -3.39
C ASN A 40 -3.09 -5.04 -3.73
N VAL A 41 -2.96 -3.83 -3.21
CA VAL A 41 -3.86 -2.71 -3.56
C VAL A 41 -3.84 -2.40 -5.06
N ALA A 42 -2.68 -2.50 -5.72
CA ALA A 42 -2.60 -2.28 -7.17
C ALA A 42 -3.32 -3.40 -7.94
N VAL A 43 -3.24 -4.64 -7.46
CA VAL A 43 -3.99 -5.79 -8.02
C VAL A 43 -5.49 -5.55 -7.87
N ASP A 44 -5.97 -5.20 -6.68
CA ASP A 44 -7.38 -4.86 -6.44
C ASP A 44 -7.88 -3.74 -7.35
N VAL A 45 -7.07 -2.69 -7.51
CA VAL A 45 -7.37 -1.55 -8.39
C VAL A 45 -7.48 -2.00 -9.84
N ALA A 46 -6.55 -2.82 -10.32
CA ALA A 46 -6.54 -3.29 -11.70
C ALA A 46 -7.75 -4.19 -12.01
N ARG A 47 -8.04 -5.15 -11.13
CA ARG A 47 -9.23 -6.03 -11.28
C ARG A 47 -10.53 -5.24 -11.20
N THR A 48 -10.61 -4.26 -10.31
CA THR A 48 -11.77 -3.37 -10.21
C THR A 48 -11.91 -2.49 -11.45
N ALA A 49 -10.83 -1.96 -12.00
CA ALA A 49 -10.84 -1.17 -13.24
C ALA A 49 -11.39 -1.97 -14.41
N LEU A 50 -10.96 -3.23 -14.56
CA LEU A 50 -11.49 -4.12 -15.59
C LEU A 50 -13.01 -4.36 -15.42
N ARG A 51 -13.44 -4.65 -14.20
CA ARG A 51 -14.85 -4.92 -13.86
C ARG A 51 -15.75 -3.68 -13.95
N THR A 52 -15.19 -2.49 -13.88
CA THR A 52 -15.93 -1.22 -14.04
C THR A 52 -15.97 -0.70 -15.48
N GLY A 53 -15.38 -1.42 -16.44
CA GLY A 53 -15.59 -1.19 -17.87
C GLY A 53 -14.37 -0.76 -18.68
N SER A 54 -13.15 -0.79 -18.10
CA SER A 54 -11.94 -0.63 -18.91
C SER A 54 -11.84 -1.73 -19.95
N SER A 55 -11.52 -1.36 -21.19
CA SER A 55 -11.38 -2.31 -22.29
C SER A 55 -10.05 -3.08 -22.27
N ASP A 56 -9.05 -2.52 -21.60
CA ASP A 56 -7.70 -3.06 -21.45
C ASP A 56 -7.08 -2.49 -20.17
N VAL A 57 -6.50 -3.35 -19.34
CA VAL A 57 -5.86 -2.95 -18.09
C VAL A 57 -4.45 -3.52 -18.04
N SER A 58 -3.48 -2.64 -17.81
CA SER A 58 -2.08 -3.02 -17.65
C SER A 58 -1.51 -2.45 -16.36
N MET A 59 -0.87 -3.30 -15.56
CA MET A 59 -0.15 -2.94 -14.35
C MET A 59 1.34 -2.73 -14.67
N PHE A 60 1.94 -1.73 -14.04
CA PHE A 60 3.38 -1.45 -14.13
C PHE A 60 3.94 -1.24 -12.72
N CYS A 61 5.05 -1.92 -12.40
CA CYS A 61 5.71 -1.78 -11.11
C CYS A 61 7.24 -1.79 -11.24
N LEU A 62 7.89 -1.22 -10.22
CA LEU A 62 9.36 -1.13 -10.14
C LEU A 62 10.02 -2.48 -9.97
N GLU A 63 9.37 -3.36 -9.24
CA GLU A 63 9.88 -4.65 -8.82
C GLU A 63 9.92 -5.64 -9.97
N SER A 64 10.91 -6.53 -9.95
CA SER A 64 10.87 -7.76 -10.74
C SER A 64 9.81 -8.71 -10.18
N ARG A 65 9.41 -9.71 -10.93
CA ARG A 65 8.33 -10.65 -10.55
C ARG A 65 8.62 -11.35 -9.22
N ASP A 66 9.86 -11.72 -8.98
CA ASP A 66 10.33 -12.48 -7.81
C ASP A 66 10.36 -11.67 -6.50
N ILE A 67 10.34 -10.32 -6.59
CA ILE A 67 10.34 -9.42 -5.41
C ILE A 67 9.10 -8.50 -5.38
N MET A 68 8.11 -8.77 -6.21
CA MET A 68 6.86 -8.02 -6.23
C MET A 68 6.13 -8.19 -4.90
N PRO A 69 5.66 -7.08 -4.26
CA PRO A 69 5.05 -7.17 -2.93
C PRO A 69 3.67 -7.81 -2.90
N ALA A 70 2.96 -7.87 -4.04
CA ALA A 70 1.66 -8.52 -4.13
C ALA A 70 1.79 -10.04 -3.96
N ALA A 71 0.78 -10.68 -3.40
CA ALA A 71 0.71 -12.13 -3.26
C ALA A 71 0.64 -12.80 -4.64
N ASP A 72 1.40 -13.89 -4.81
CA ASP A 72 1.52 -14.57 -6.11
C ASP A 72 0.19 -15.09 -6.66
N ASP A 73 -0.69 -15.58 -5.77
CA ASP A 73 -2.03 -16.04 -6.10
C ASP A 73 -2.93 -14.90 -6.60
N GLU A 74 -2.89 -13.74 -5.96
CA GLU A 74 -3.64 -12.55 -6.40
C GLU A 74 -3.17 -12.03 -7.76
N VAL A 75 -1.85 -12.06 -7.99
CA VAL A 75 -1.29 -11.66 -9.29
C VAL A 75 -1.66 -12.67 -10.38
N ALA A 76 -1.63 -13.98 -10.06
CA ALA A 76 -2.05 -15.01 -10.99
C ALA A 76 -3.54 -14.86 -11.39
N GLU A 77 -4.42 -14.60 -10.41
CA GLU A 77 -5.84 -14.32 -10.68
C GLU A 77 -6.05 -13.08 -11.56
N ALA A 78 -5.24 -12.03 -11.38
CA ALA A 78 -5.31 -10.84 -12.24
C ALA A 78 -4.88 -11.15 -13.68
N GLU A 79 -3.83 -11.95 -13.86
CA GLU A 79 -3.38 -12.42 -15.18
C GLU A 79 -4.41 -13.31 -15.85
N GLU A 80 -5.11 -14.20 -15.11
CA GLU A 80 -6.22 -15.03 -15.60
C GLU A 80 -7.41 -14.17 -16.05
N GLU A 81 -7.68 -13.03 -15.39
CA GLU A 81 -8.68 -12.05 -15.82
C GLU A 81 -8.26 -11.26 -17.08
N GLY A 82 -7.03 -11.44 -17.57
CA GLY A 82 -6.52 -10.77 -18.77
C GLY A 82 -5.78 -9.45 -18.49
N ILE A 83 -5.41 -9.18 -17.25
CA ILE A 83 -4.62 -7.99 -16.89
C ILE A 83 -3.15 -8.22 -17.22
N GLY A 84 -2.55 -7.31 -17.98
CA GLY A 84 -1.13 -7.34 -18.30
C GLY A 84 -0.28 -6.88 -17.12
N VAL A 85 0.61 -7.73 -16.60
CA VAL A 85 1.55 -7.36 -15.51
C VAL A 85 2.93 -7.10 -16.06
N ASN A 86 3.42 -5.87 -15.93
CA ASN A 86 4.70 -5.39 -16.47
C ASN A 86 5.65 -5.02 -15.34
N ASN A 87 6.58 -5.90 -15.05
CA ASN A 87 7.57 -5.73 -14.00
C ASN A 87 8.79 -4.93 -14.48
N SER A 88 9.50 -4.33 -13.51
CA SER A 88 10.74 -3.57 -13.71
C SER A 88 10.57 -2.31 -14.58
N TRP A 89 9.46 -1.58 -14.36
CA TRP A 89 9.18 -0.31 -15.01
C TRP A 89 8.74 0.74 -13.98
N GLY A 90 9.43 1.89 -13.97
CA GLY A 90 9.07 3.04 -13.14
C GLY A 90 8.46 4.17 -13.95
N PRO A 91 7.46 4.88 -13.43
CA PRO A 91 6.88 6.01 -14.14
C PRO A 91 7.89 7.16 -14.23
N LYS A 92 8.04 7.72 -15.43
CA LYS A 92 8.83 8.93 -15.69
C LYS A 92 7.93 10.15 -15.71
N GLU A 93 6.89 10.11 -16.53
CA GLU A 93 5.93 11.19 -16.70
C GLU A 93 4.62 10.68 -17.29
N ILE A 94 3.54 11.42 -17.05
CA ILE A 94 2.23 11.22 -17.65
C ILE A 94 2.05 12.29 -18.75
N LEU A 95 1.87 11.85 -19.98
CA LEU A 95 1.64 12.73 -21.11
C LEU A 95 0.18 13.15 -21.16
N THR A 96 -0.03 14.43 -21.46
CA THR A 96 -1.37 15.02 -21.50
C THR A 96 -1.59 15.82 -22.75
N GLU A 97 -2.84 15.81 -23.24
CA GLU A 97 -3.31 16.69 -24.27
C GLU A 97 -4.58 17.40 -23.79
N ASN A 98 -4.60 18.74 -23.88
CA ASN A 98 -5.70 19.56 -23.35
C ASN A 98 -6.05 19.28 -21.88
N GLY A 99 -5.02 18.94 -21.05
CA GLY A 99 -5.18 18.63 -19.63
C GLY A 99 -5.74 17.25 -19.32
N LYS A 100 -5.90 16.37 -20.33
CA LYS A 100 -6.35 15.00 -20.17
C LYS A 100 -5.20 14.05 -20.48
N VAL A 101 -5.10 12.93 -19.73
CA VAL A 101 -4.10 11.90 -19.95
C VAL A 101 -4.24 11.26 -21.33
N THR A 102 -3.11 10.99 -21.98
CA THR A 102 -3.03 10.32 -23.27
C THR A 102 -2.05 9.14 -23.26
N ALA A 103 -1.02 9.17 -22.43
CA ALA A 103 -0.07 8.07 -22.27
C ALA A 103 0.72 8.22 -20.97
N VAL A 104 1.40 7.15 -20.58
CA VAL A 104 2.45 7.17 -19.54
C VAL A 104 3.78 6.79 -20.18
N VAL A 105 4.82 7.54 -19.86
CA VAL A 105 6.19 7.18 -20.18
C VAL A 105 6.81 6.51 -18.98
N PHE A 106 7.31 5.31 -19.19
CA PHE A 106 8.04 4.52 -18.20
C PHE A 106 9.52 4.48 -18.55
N LYS A 107 10.34 4.27 -17.53
CA LYS A 107 11.77 3.99 -17.65
C LYS A 107 12.07 2.64 -16.99
N LYS A 108 13.01 1.90 -17.57
CA LYS A 108 13.39 0.59 -17.08
C LYS A 108 13.99 0.69 -15.67
N CYS A 109 13.44 -0.07 -14.73
CA CYS A 109 14.00 -0.21 -13.40
C CYS A 109 15.02 -1.35 -13.37
N ILE A 110 16.29 -1.03 -13.08
CA ILE A 110 17.38 -2.00 -13.00
C ILE A 110 17.38 -2.69 -11.63
N SER A 111 17.16 -1.93 -10.56
CA SER A 111 17.06 -2.43 -9.20
C SER A 111 16.21 -1.50 -8.35
N VAL A 112 15.46 -2.07 -7.40
CA VAL A 112 14.60 -1.32 -6.47
C VAL A 112 15.32 -0.99 -5.17
N LEU A 113 16.24 -1.87 -4.76
CA LEU A 113 16.95 -1.78 -3.48
C LEU A 113 18.44 -1.50 -3.70
N ASP A 114 19.04 -0.78 -2.76
CA ASP A 114 20.49 -0.63 -2.66
C ASP A 114 21.16 -1.86 -2.01
N GLU A 115 22.50 -1.83 -1.89
CA GLU A 115 23.31 -2.88 -1.26
C GLU A 115 22.95 -3.15 0.20
N ASN A 116 22.31 -2.18 0.86
CA ASN A 116 21.84 -2.26 2.25
C ASN A 116 20.37 -2.67 2.36
N LYS A 117 19.75 -3.13 1.27
CA LYS A 117 18.32 -3.47 1.17
C LYS A 117 17.38 -2.30 1.48
N ARG A 118 17.80 -1.06 1.24
CA ARG A 118 16.97 0.13 1.38
C ARG A 118 16.38 0.48 0.03
N PHE A 119 15.15 0.98 0.02
CA PHE A 119 14.48 1.45 -1.18
C PHE A 119 15.27 2.60 -1.83
N SER A 120 15.86 2.32 -2.99
CA SER A 120 16.69 3.25 -3.76
C SER A 120 16.70 2.82 -5.24
N PRO A 121 15.60 3.04 -5.96
CA PRO A 121 15.45 2.53 -7.31
C PRO A 121 16.47 3.14 -8.27
N LYS A 122 17.11 2.30 -9.06
CA LYS A 122 18.02 2.68 -10.15
C LYS A 122 17.36 2.40 -11.48
N TYR A 123 17.54 3.30 -12.42
CA TYR A 123 16.89 3.24 -13.72
C TYR A 123 17.91 3.28 -14.86
N ASP A 124 17.55 2.65 -15.98
CA ASP A 124 18.13 2.96 -17.28
C ASP A 124 17.31 4.10 -17.88
N GLU A 125 17.93 5.26 -18.00
CA GLU A 125 17.28 6.48 -18.50
C GLU A 125 17.15 6.48 -20.04
N GLU A 126 17.83 5.56 -20.74
CA GLU A 126 17.77 5.40 -22.18
C GLU A 126 16.70 4.40 -22.62
N GLU A 127 16.37 3.40 -21.77
CA GLU A 127 15.32 2.42 -22.06
C GLU A 127 13.96 2.94 -21.58
N LEU A 128 13.22 3.56 -22.51
CA LEU A 128 11.90 4.15 -22.28
C LEU A 128 10.80 3.35 -22.96
N LEU A 129 9.64 3.29 -22.30
CA LEU A 129 8.42 2.68 -22.84
C LEU A 129 7.27 3.67 -22.73
N THR A 130 6.64 4.01 -23.84
CA THR A 130 5.43 4.85 -23.86
C THR A 130 4.20 3.99 -24.04
N VAL A 131 3.27 4.08 -23.09
CA VAL A 131 2.05 3.28 -23.05
C VAL A 131 0.84 4.22 -23.21
N PRO A 132 0.14 4.19 -24.35
CA PRO A 132 -1.09 4.97 -24.54
C PRO A 132 -2.20 4.49 -23.59
N CYS A 133 -2.89 5.43 -22.95
CA CYS A 133 -3.99 5.13 -22.04
C CYS A 133 -4.97 6.31 -21.92
N ASP A 134 -6.18 5.99 -21.47
CA ASP A 134 -7.24 6.95 -21.20
C ASP A 134 -7.38 7.27 -19.71
N GLN A 135 -6.87 6.37 -18.85
CA GLN A 135 -6.92 6.45 -17.39
C GLN A 135 -5.62 5.99 -16.77
N VAL A 136 -5.21 6.65 -15.68
CA VAL A 136 -4.06 6.24 -14.85
C VAL A 136 -4.51 6.15 -13.39
N LEU A 137 -4.28 4.98 -12.77
CA LEU A 137 -4.59 4.73 -11.37
C LEU A 137 -3.29 4.52 -10.58
N LEU A 138 -2.97 5.48 -9.71
CA LEU A 138 -1.74 5.50 -8.94
C LEU A 138 -1.88 4.68 -7.65
N SER A 139 -1.16 3.56 -7.54
CA SER A 139 -1.14 2.68 -6.37
C SER A 139 0.28 2.56 -5.78
N ILE A 140 1.05 3.65 -5.79
CA ILE A 140 2.47 3.74 -5.42
C ILE A 140 2.70 4.05 -3.94
N GLY A 141 1.89 3.48 -3.09
CA GLY A 141 1.98 3.60 -1.64
C GLY A 141 0.96 4.55 -1.04
N GLN A 142 0.80 4.41 0.25
CA GLN A 142 -0.09 5.21 1.08
C GLN A 142 0.72 5.87 2.19
N SER A 143 0.29 7.04 2.62
CA SER A 143 0.84 7.72 3.78
C SER A 143 -0.27 8.05 4.78
N ILE A 144 0.07 8.01 6.06
CA ILE A 144 -0.85 8.40 7.11
C ILE A 144 -0.90 9.93 7.14
N LYS A 145 -2.10 10.50 7.02
CA LYS A 145 -2.34 11.94 7.15
C LYS A 145 -2.94 12.20 8.53
N TRP A 146 -2.12 12.63 9.46
CA TRP A 146 -2.54 12.89 10.84
C TRP A 146 -3.34 14.19 10.98
N GLY A 147 -3.11 15.18 10.09
CA GLY A 147 -3.70 16.50 10.25
C GLY A 147 -3.39 17.07 11.64
N ALA A 148 -4.38 17.68 12.26
CA ALA A 148 -4.28 18.24 13.61
C ALA A 148 -4.58 17.25 14.76
N LEU A 149 -4.85 15.97 14.45
CA LEU A 149 -5.36 14.97 15.42
C LEU A 149 -4.44 14.82 16.66
N LEU A 150 -3.12 14.88 16.46
CA LEU A 150 -2.13 14.65 17.51
C LEU A 150 -1.38 15.92 17.94
N GLU A 151 -1.81 17.09 17.47
CA GLU A 151 -1.22 18.37 17.87
C GLU A 151 -1.36 18.59 19.38
N GLY A 152 -0.28 19.06 20.02
CA GLY A 152 -0.24 19.32 21.45
C GLY A 152 -0.10 18.07 22.34
N THR A 153 -0.02 16.86 21.76
CA THR A 153 0.26 15.61 22.50
C THR A 153 1.77 15.32 22.56
N ARG A 154 2.16 14.40 23.43
CA ARG A 154 3.55 13.91 23.53
C ARG A 154 3.80 12.69 22.63
N VAL A 155 2.89 12.38 21.74
CA VAL A 155 3.02 11.24 20.82
C VAL A 155 4.24 11.43 19.93
N GLU A 156 5.06 10.38 19.81
CA GLU A 156 6.24 10.36 18.96
C GLU A 156 6.01 9.59 17.67
N PHE A 157 6.68 10.03 16.61
CA PHE A 157 6.60 9.43 15.29
C PHE A 157 7.87 8.69 14.90
N ASN A 158 7.73 7.64 14.12
CA ASN A 158 8.81 7.01 13.38
C ASN A 158 9.08 7.79 12.08
N PRO A 159 10.26 7.60 11.44
CA PRO A 159 10.58 8.29 10.17
C PRO A 159 9.58 8.03 9.03
N ASN A 160 8.86 6.91 9.06
CA ASN A 160 7.82 6.55 8.09
C ASN A 160 6.43 7.11 8.43
N GLY A 161 6.31 7.96 9.46
CA GLY A 161 5.06 8.57 9.89
C GLY A 161 4.16 7.69 10.75
N THR A 162 4.56 6.46 11.10
CA THR A 162 3.85 5.63 12.08
C THR A 162 4.14 6.10 13.50
N LEU A 163 3.28 5.73 14.46
CA LEU A 163 3.44 6.11 15.86
C LEU A 163 4.41 5.18 16.59
N LYS A 164 5.19 5.73 17.50
CA LYS A 164 5.94 4.94 18.47
C LYS A 164 5.04 4.54 19.62
N ALA A 165 5.07 3.28 20.00
CA ALA A 165 4.35 2.74 21.14
C ALA A 165 5.10 1.57 21.76
N ASP A 166 4.76 1.27 23.01
CA ASP A 166 5.24 0.07 23.68
C ASP A 166 4.69 -1.19 23.00
N PRO A 167 5.54 -2.17 22.65
CA PRO A 167 5.14 -3.33 21.84
C PRO A 167 4.28 -4.35 22.60
N VAL A 168 4.12 -4.21 23.91
CA VAL A 168 3.27 -5.09 24.74
C VAL A 168 1.94 -4.42 25.04
N THR A 169 1.98 -3.14 25.37
CA THR A 169 0.80 -2.40 25.81
C THR A 169 0.12 -1.60 24.71
N TYR A 170 0.82 -1.35 23.59
CA TYR A 170 0.36 -0.47 22.50
C TYR A 170 0.15 0.98 22.94
N GLN A 171 0.64 1.36 24.13
CA GLN A 171 0.56 2.70 24.67
C GLN A 171 1.66 3.60 24.07
N THR A 172 1.30 4.81 23.70
CA THR A 172 2.25 5.82 23.20
C THR A 172 2.93 6.56 24.37
N ALA A 173 3.75 7.55 24.06
CA ALA A 173 4.30 8.48 25.06
C ALA A 173 3.22 9.35 25.75
N GLU A 174 2.03 9.48 25.13
CA GLU A 174 0.85 10.06 25.77
C GLU A 174 0.04 8.93 26.43
N PRO A 175 -0.11 8.93 27.77
CA PRO A 175 -0.61 7.77 28.51
C PRO A 175 -2.02 7.32 28.19
N ASP A 176 -2.87 8.18 27.68
CA ASP A 176 -4.27 7.91 27.31
C ASP A 176 -4.43 7.63 25.80
N ILE A 177 -3.32 7.62 25.05
CA ILE A 177 -3.33 7.31 23.61
C ILE A 177 -2.68 5.96 23.36
N PHE A 178 -3.43 5.07 22.71
CA PHE A 178 -2.99 3.74 22.28
C PHE A 178 -3.07 3.65 20.77
N THR A 179 -2.20 2.87 20.15
CA THR A 179 -2.15 2.71 18.68
C THR A 179 -1.94 1.26 18.30
N GLY A 180 -2.39 0.88 17.11
CA GLY A 180 -2.23 -0.47 16.56
C GLY A 180 -2.55 -0.51 15.07
N GLY A 181 -2.35 -1.66 14.41
CA GLY A 181 -2.51 -1.80 12.98
C GLY A 181 -1.54 -0.93 12.19
N ASP A 182 -1.94 -0.48 11.01
CA ASP A 182 -1.09 0.27 10.09
C ASP A 182 -0.51 1.56 10.67
N ASN A 183 -1.21 2.17 11.62
CA ASN A 183 -0.74 3.36 12.32
C ASN A 183 0.50 3.09 13.20
N TYR A 184 0.74 1.84 13.57
CA TYR A 184 1.85 1.40 14.40
C TYR A 184 2.92 0.66 13.60
N THR A 185 2.52 -0.31 12.77
CA THR A 185 3.44 -1.20 12.06
C THR A 185 3.77 -0.76 10.63
N GLY A 186 3.01 0.19 10.06
CA GLY A 186 2.89 0.38 8.62
C GLY A 186 1.91 -0.64 8.00
N PRO A 187 1.69 -0.58 6.69
CA PRO A 187 0.73 -1.43 5.99
C PRO A 187 0.99 -2.92 6.22
N ARG A 188 -0.05 -3.65 6.67
CA ARG A 188 -0.06 -5.10 6.89
C ARG A 188 -1.44 -5.68 6.60
N PHE A 189 -1.60 -6.99 6.80
CA PHE A 189 -2.89 -7.66 6.65
C PHE A 189 -3.90 -7.23 7.72
N ALA A 190 -5.18 -7.25 7.37
CA ALA A 190 -6.27 -6.91 8.29
C ALA A 190 -6.23 -7.75 9.58
N ILE A 191 -5.79 -9.01 9.50
CA ILE A 191 -5.67 -9.89 10.67
C ILE A 191 -4.64 -9.37 11.69
N ASP A 192 -3.56 -8.70 11.25
CA ASP A 192 -2.58 -8.07 12.13
C ASP A 192 -3.20 -6.90 12.90
N ALA A 193 -4.02 -6.09 12.20
CA ALA A 193 -4.74 -4.98 12.81
C ALA A 193 -5.78 -5.48 13.85
N ILE A 194 -6.49 -6.57 13.54
CA ILE A 194 -7.43 -7.22 14.48
C ILE A 194 -6.68 -7.73 15.72
N ALA A 195 -5.53 -8.37 15.53
CA ALA A 195 -4.69 -8.85 16.63
C ALA A 195 -4.21 -7.69 17.52
N ALA A 196 -3.71 -6.62 16.92
CA ALA A 196 -3.29 -5.42 17.64
C ALA A 196 -4.46 -4.78 18.42
N GLY A 197 -5.65 -4.71 17.81
CA GLY A 197 -6.86 -4.20 18.47
C GLY A 197 -7.28 -5.04 19.68
N LYS A 198 -7.20 -6.37 19.58
CA LYS A 198 -7.49 -7.27 20.74
C LYS A 198 -6.51 -7.05 21.89
N GLU A 199 -5.22 -6.95 21.59
CA GLU A 199 -4.21 -6.71 22.62
C GLU A 199 -4.30 -5.29 23.20
N GLY A 200 -4.48 -4.28 22.34
CA GLY A 200 -4.66 -2.88 22.76
C GLY A 200 -5.90 -2.66 23.63
N CYS A 201 -7.00 -3.35 23.34
CA CYS A 201 -8.23 -3.31 24.15
C CYS A 201 -7.98 -3.72 25.61
N VAL A 202 -7.15 -4.75 25.84
CA VAL A 202 -6.77 -5.15 27.21
C VAL A 202 -6.00 -4.03 27.91
N SER A 203 -5.14 -3.31 27.21
CA SER A 203 -4.39 -2.19 27.77
C SER A 203 -5.30 -1.03 28.12
N ILE A 204 -6.20 -0.65 27.22
CA ILE A 204 -7.19 0.41 27.45
C ILE A 204 -8.09 0.06 28.65
N HIS A 205 -8.60 -1.18 28.70
CA HIS A 205 -9.41 -1.65 29.82
C HIS A 205 -8.67 -1.50 31.16
N ARG A 206 -7.42 -1.94 31.22
CA ARG A 206 -6.60 -1.83 32.44
C ARG A 206 -6.23 -0.39 32.79
N PHE A 207 -6.03 0.44 31.78
CA PHE A 207 -5.69 1.85 31.99
C PHE A 207 -6.83 2.63 32.67
N VAL A 208 -8.08 2.36 32.27
CA VAL A 208 -9.24 3.04 32.85
C VAL A 208 -9.66 2.47 34.20
N HIS A 209 -9.06 1.36 34.67
CA HIS A 209 -9.31 0.76 35.99
C HIS A 209 -8.11 0.99 36.90
N GLU A 210 -8.28 1.82 37.90
CA GLU A 210 -7.22 2.17 38.86
C GLU A 210 -6.57 0.92 39.50
N GLY A 211 -5.25 0.97 39.65
CA GLY A 211 -4.46 -0.09 40.29
C GLY A 211 -4.16 -1.31 39.40
N GLN A 212 -4.62 -1.35 38.17
CA GLN A 212 -4.29 -2.43 37.24
C GLN A 212 -2.98 -2.17 36.50
N SER A 213 -2.09 -3.17 36.49
CA SER A 213 -0.86 -3.12 35.71
C SER A 213 -1.12 -3.40 34.24
N LEU A 214 -0.63 -2.56 33.33
CA LEU A 214 -0.74 -2.78 31.88
C LEU A 214 0.06 -3.99 31.40
N THR A 215 1.10 -4.38 32.13
CA THR A 215 2.05 -5.43 31.69
C THR A 215 1.92 -6.76 32.42
N LEU A 216 1.31 -6.80 33.61
CA LEU A 216 1.20 -8.03 34.42
C LEU A 216 0.44 -9.13 33.66
N GLY A 217 1.08 -10.30 33.51
CA GLY A 217 0.51 -11.45 32.81
C GLY A 217 0.44 -11.29 31.27
N ARG A 218 1.10 -10.28 30.71
CA ARG A 218 1.21 -10.08 29.27
C ARG A 218 2.59 -10.46 28.79
N ASN A 219 2.63 -11.35 27.81
CA ASN A 219 3.87 -11.77 27.15
C ASN A 219 3.89 -11.18 25.74
N ARG A 220 5.07 -10.68 25.35
CA ARG A 220 5.30 -10.34 23.96
C ARG A 220 5.20 -11.62 23.14
N ARG A 221 4.21 -11.73 22.27
CA ARG A 221 4.13 -12.84 21.32
C ARG A 221 5.26 -12.67 20.32
N GLN A 222 6.11 -13.68 20.21
CA GLN A 222 7.08 -13.75 19.14
C GLN A 222 6.54 -14.72 18.09
N PHE A 223 6.48 -14.28 16.85
CA PHE A 223 6.22 -15.16 15.73
C PHE A 223 7.49 -15.98 15.50
N ILE A 224 7.38 -17.29 15.65
CA ILE A 224 8.46 -18.22 15.32
C ILE A 224 8.07 -18.87 14.02
N GLU A 225 8.81 -18.61 12.97
CA GLU A 225 8.68 -19.34 11.72
C GLU A 225 9.14 -20.77 11.95
N LEU A 226 8.22 -21.71 11.81
CA LEU A 226 8.54 -23.14 11.97
C LEU A 226 9.22 -23.63 10.70
N ASP A 227 10.43 -24.17 10.83
CA ASP A 227 11.09 -24.91 9.76
C ASP A 227 10.31 -26.21 9.50
N LYS A 228 9.40 -26.14 8.53
CA LYS A 228 8.50 -27.25 8.17
C LYS A 228 9.24 -28.39 7.47
N ASP A 229 10.40 -28.12 6.88
CA ASP A 229 11.16 -29.11 6.12
C ASP A 229 11.95 -30.06 7.04
N ASN A 230 12.17 -29.67 8.30
CA ASN A 230 12.92 -30.43 9.30
C ASN A 230 12.07 -30.95 10.47
N ILE A 231 10.75 -30.94 10.36
CA ILE A 231 9.88 -31.54 11.38
C ILE A 231 10.00 -33.07 11.28
N LYS A 232 10.63 -33.68 12.27
CA LYS A 232 10.59 -35.14 12.43
C LYS A 232 9.18 -35.54 12.91
N VAL A 233 8.46 -36.26 12.09
CA VAL A 233 7.21 -36.93 12.42
C VAL A 233 7.49 -38.23 13.16
#